data_5b3c57603bd1bbc534d1404b5b1ca6ac
#
_entry.id   5b3c57603bd1bbc534d1404b5b1ca6ac
#
_cell.length_a   1.000
_cell.length_b   1.000
_cell.length_c   1.000
_cell.angle_alpha   90.00
_cell.angle_beta   90.00
_cell.angle_gamma   90.00
#
_symmetry.space_group_name_H-M   'P 1'
#
loop_
_entity.id
_entity.type
_entity.pdbx_description
1 polymer ?
#
loop_
_entity_poly.entity_id
_entity_poly.type
_entity_poly.pdbx_seq_one_letter_code
_entity_poly.pdbx_strand_id
1 'polypeptide(L)'
;NIHSFPLDVTNIDQCKSVFKNIIEKFNDVEISIFGTGIHDPKSEKEFNLDKIRKIMEVNYFGTMNSINSVYEYYNNKKSGQISIISSVAGYRGLPAAGAYCASKSALTSFAESLHFEMKRKNVRVSLVSPGFIKTPMTDQNDFPMPMIKPPEFAAEQIYIGLVKKKGFEIHFPKAFTYLLKFLSMLPSSIYFKIVEKGMKKIDY
;
A
#
# COMPACT_ATOMS: atom_id res chain seq x y z
N ASN A 1 21.00 -11.94 -7.87
CA ASN A 1 20.23 -13.18 -7.86
C ASN A 1 18.83 -12.93 -7.33
N ILE A 2 17.80 -13.53 -7.96
CA ILE A 2 16.41 -13.48 -7.52
C ILE A 2 16.03 -14.85 -6.98
N HIS A 3 15.38 -14.90 -5.83
CA HIS A 3 14.85 -16.12 -5.22
C HIS A 3 13.36 -15.95 -4.92
N SER A 4 12.57 -16.98 -5.20
CA SER A 4 11.12 -16.96 -4.99
C SER A 4 10.75 -17.89 -3.84
N PHE A 5 9.83 -17.43 -2.99
CA PHE A 5 9.25 -18.19 -1.89
C PHE A 5 7.72 -18.06 -1.98
N PRO A 6 6.99 -19.14 -2.25
CA PRO A 6 5.54 -19.12 -2.23
C PRO A 6 5.01 -18.72 -0.84
N LEU A 7 4.05 -17.80 -0.80
CA LEU A 7 3.52 -17.25 0.45
C LEU A 7 2.05 -16.85 0.30
N ASP A 8 1.21 -17.38 1.15
CA ASP A 8 -0.10 -16.80 1.43
C ASP A 8 0.00 -15.89 2.67
N VAL A 9 -0.12 -14.58 2.46
CA VAL A 9 -0.01 -13.58 3.54
C VAL A 9 -1.14 -13.67 4.57
N THR A 10 -2.26 -14.31 4.25
CA THR A 10 -3.35 -14.54 5.21
C THR A 10 -3.00 -15.62 6.23
N ASN A 11 -1.97 -16.43 5.96
CA ASN A 11 -1.48 -17.47 6.85
C ASN A 11 -0.23 -16.97 7.61
N ILE A 12 -0.40 -16.64 8.89
CA ILE A 12 0.67 -16.11 9.75
C ILE A 12 1.84 -17.09 9.92
N ASP A 13 1.58 -18.39 9.96
CA ASP A 13 2.64 -19.39 10.15
C ASP A 13 3.48 -19.55 8.89
N GLN A 14 2.86 -19.43 7.69
CA GLN A 14 3.61 -19.34 6.45
C GLN A 14 4.48 -18.07 6.40
N CYS A 15 3.97 -16.90 6.84
CA CYS A 15 4.76 -15.68 6.90
C CYS A 15 6.02 -15.86 7.76
N LYS A 16 5.87 -16.43 8.95
CA LYS A 16 6.99 -16.71 9.87
C LYS A 16 7.98 -17.71 9.28
N SER A 17 7.48 -18.82 8.72
CA SER A 17 8.32 -19.85 8.11
C SER A 17 9.12 -19.33 6.92
N VAL A 18 8.48 -18.60 6.02
CA VAL A 18 9.14 -18.01 4.85
C VAL A 18 10.21 -17.01 5.28
N PHE A 19 9.93 -16.12 6.24
CA PHE A 19 10.93 -15.18 6.73
C PHE A 19 12.11 -15.88 7.40
N LYS A 20 11.86 -16.92 8.19
CA LYS A 20 12.91 -17.76 8.78
C LYS A 20 13.81 -18.35 7.71
N ASN A 21 13.24 -18.94 6.65
CA ASN A 21 13.99 -19.51 5.54
C ASN A 21 14.82 -18.46 4.78
N ILE A 22 14.30 -17.21 4.67
CA ILE A 22 15.05 -16.10 4.08
C ILE A 22 16.27 -15.76 4.93
N ILE A 23 16.12 -15.64 6.25
CA ILE A 23 17.26 -15.36 7.15
C ILE A 23 18.27 -16.49 7.15
N GLU A 24 17.82 -17.75 7.19
CA GLU A 24 18.74 -18.92 7.13
C GLU A 24 19.55 -18.96 5.82
N LYS A 25 18.94 -18.51 4.71
CA LYS A 25 19.60 -18.53 3.40
C LYS A 25 20.53 -17.33 3.16
N PHE A 26 20.16 -16.13 3.62
CA PHE A 26 20.85 -14.89 3.25
C PHE A 26 21.53 -14.19 4.42
N ASN A 27 21.34 -14.66 5.63
CA ASN A 27 21.86 -14.14 6.90
C ASN A 27 21.37 -12.73 7.28
N ASP A 28 21.01 -11.89 6.31
CA ASP A 28 20.60 -10.52 6.55
C ASP A 28 19.50 -10.04 5.59
N VAL A 29 18.65 -9.14 6.10
CA VAL A 29 17.65 -8.40 5.32
C VAL A 29 17.75 -6.92 5.68
N GLU A 30 18.08 -6.09 4.70
CA GLU A 30 18.18 -4.64 4.90
C GLU A 30 16.85 -3.94 4.72
N ILE A 31 16.04 -4.36 3.74
CA ILE A 31 14.77 -3.73 3.38
C ILE A 31 13.70 -4.81 3.18
N SER A 32 12.60 -4.70 3.90
CA SER A 32 11.38 -5.47 3.65
C SER A 32 10.31 -4.57 3.03
N ILE A 33 9.76 -4.99 1.88
CA ILE A 33 8.72 -4.26 1.15
C ILE A 33 7.44 -5.09 1.14
N PHE A 34 6.38 -4.57 1.75
CA PHE A 34 5.08 -5.23 1.86
C PHE A 34 4.12 -4.64 0.83
N GLY A 35 3.91 -5.34 -0.28
CA GLY A 35 3.16 -4.86 -1.43
C GLY A 35 1.93 -5.70 -1.81
N THR A 36 1.58 -6.69 -1.00
CA THR A 36 0.42 -7.54 -1.27
C THR A 36 -0.88 -6.72 -1.22
N GLY A 37 -1.78 -7.00 -2.16
CA GLY A 37 -3.09 -6.38 -2.17
C GLY A 37 -3.95 -6.88 -3.31
N ILE A 38 -5.25 -6.85 -3.08
CA ILE A 38 -6.29 -7.13 -4.08
C ILE A 38 -7.25 -5.96 -4.16
N HIS A 39 -7.86 -5.77 -5.31
CA HIS A 39 -8.93 -4.83 -5.58
C HIS A 39 -9.83 -5.41 -6.66
N ASP A 40 -11.13 -5.29 -6.47
CA ASP A 40 -12.13 -5.72 -7.45
C ASP A 40 -13.20 -4.62 -7.59
N PRO A 41 -12.97 -3.62 -8.46
CA PRO A 41 -13.86 -2.47 -8.59
C PRO A 41 -15.27 -2.84 -9.03
N LYS A 42 -15.43 -3.94 -9.79
CA LYS A 42 -16.76 -4.42 -10.21
C LYS A 42 -17.56 -4.94 -9.03
N SER A 43 -16.90 -5.57 -8.07
CA SER A 43 -17.56 -6.13 -6.90
C SER A 43 -17.83 -5.10 -5.80
N GLU A 44 -17.15 -3.96 -5.82
CA GLU A 44 -17.32 -2.88 -4.83
C GLU A 44 -18.44 -1.88 -5.21
N LYS A 45 -19.08 -2.03 -6.38
CA LYS A 45 -20.27 -1.24 -6.75
C LYS A 45 -21.48 -1.59 -5.90
N GLU A 46 -21.54 -2.82 -5.38
CA GLU A 46 -22.59 -3.29 -4.48
C GLU A 46 -22.02 -3.63 -3.11
N PHE A 47 -22.80 -3.39 -2.05
CA PHE A 47 -22.40 -3.75 -0.70
C PHE A 47 -22.37 -5.28 -0.55
N ASN A 48 -21.16 -5.84 -0.37
CA ASN A 48 -20.96 -7.27 -0.14
C ASN A 48 -19.96 -7.48 1.00
N LEU A 49 -20.45 -7.92 2.16
CA LEU A 49 -19.67 -8.04 3.37
C LEU A 49 -18.51 -9.05 3.24
N ASP A 50 -18.71 -10.17 2.53
CA ASP A 50 -17.66 -11.19 2.39
C ASP A 50 -16.52 -10.69 1.51
N LYS A 51 -16.83 -9.92 0.46
CA LYS A 51 -15.81 -9.26 -0.37
C LYS A 51 -15.06 -8.18 0.41
N ILE A 52 -15.77 -7.39 1.21
CA ILE A 52 -15.16 -6.39 2.10
C ILE A 52 -14.18 -7.08 3.07
N ARG A 53 -14.61 -8.17 3.71
CA ARG A 53 -13.76 -8.96 4.61
C ARG A 53 -12.53 -9.50 3.89
N LYS A 54 -12.70 -10.08 2.71
CA LYS A 54 -11.60 -10.62 1.91
C LYS A 54 -10.56 -9.56 1.55
N ILE A 55 -11.01 -8.36 1.14
CA ILE A 55 -10.09 -7.25 0.83
C ILE A 55 -9.33 -6.81 2.10
N MET A 56 -10.01 -6.66 3.23
CA MET A 56 -9.36 -6.32 4.50
C MET A 56 -8.41 -7.42 4.96
N GLU A 57 -8.80 -8.69 4.84
CA GLU A 57 -7.97 -9.83 5.23
C GLU A 57 -6.66 -9.88 4.44
N VAL A 58 -6.72 -9.74 3.12
CA VAL A 58 -5.51 -9.78 2.29
C VAL A 58 -4.69 -8.50 2.43
N ASN A 59 -5.33 -7.32 2.26
CA ASN A 59 -4.60 -6.06 2.14
C ASN A 59 -4.05 -5.58 3.48
N TYR A 60 -4.86 -5.65 4.54
CA TYR A 60 -4.48 -5.14 5.85
C TYR A 60 -3.91 -6.26 6.74
N PHE A 61 -4.70 -7.27 7.08
CA PHE A 61 -4.23 -8.31 7.99
C PHE A 61 -3.10 -9.16 7.41
N GLY A 62 -3.11 -9.45 6.10
CA GLY A 62 -1.98 -10.09 5.43
C GLY A 62 -0.69 -9.28 5.50
N THR A 63 -0.79 -7.95 5.37
CA THR A 63 0.37 -7.06 5.59
C THR A 63 0.81 -7.09 7.06
N MET A 64 -0.14 -7.10 8.02
CA MET A 64 0.19 -7.21 9.46
C MET A 64 0.87 -8.53 9.80
N ASN A 65 0.39 -9.66 9.26
CA ASN A 65 1.04 -10.97 9.41
C ASN A 65 2.49 -10.95 8.90
N SER A 66 2.68 -10.34 7.73
CA SER A 66 4.01 -10.22 7.11
C SER A 66 4.95 -9.31 7.93
N ILE A 67 4.45 -8.18 8.44
CA ILE A 67 5.24 -7.29 9.31
C ILE A 67 5.54 -7.98 10.64
N ASN A 68 4.59 -8.70 11.22
CA ASN A 68 4.80 -9.46 12.46
C ASN A 68 5.95 -10.47 12.32
N SER A 69 6.11 -11.09 11.15
CA SER A 69 7.20 -12.06 10.92
C SER A 69 8.60 -11.44 10.93
N VAL A 70 8.73 -10.14 10.58
CA VAL A 70 10.02 -9.42 10.51
C VAL A 70 10.24 -8.48 11.69
N TYR A 71 9.21 -8.21 12.50
CA TYR A 71 9.24 -7.17 13.53
C TYR A 71 10.35 -7.38 14.55
N GLU A 72 10.40 -8.56 15.17
CA GLU A 72 11.43 -8.86 16.19
C GLU A 72 12.84 -8.89 15.59
N TYR A 73 12.98 -9.32 14.34
CA TYR A 73 14.27 -9.28 13.65
C TYR A 73 14.81 -7.84 13.56
N TYR A 74 14.02 -6.90 13.06
CA TYR A 74 14.43 -5.49 12.99
C TYR A 74 14.55 -4.83 14.37
N ASN A 75 13.67 -5.20 15.30
CA ASN A 75 13.74 -4.74 16.69
C ASN A 75 15.08 -5.10 17.35
N ASN A 76 15.60 -6.29 17.10
CA ASN A 76 16.85 -6.76 17.66
C ASN A 76 18.07 -6.25 16.88
N LYS A 77 17.98 -6.22 15.55
CA LYS A 77 19.05 -5.73 14.66
C LYS A 77 19.34 -4.23 14.84
N LYS A 78 18.38 -3.42 15.26
CA LYS A 78 18.46 -1.94 15.42
C LYS A 78 18.92 -1.21 14.16
N SER A 79 18.59 -1.78 13.00
CA SER A 79 18.90 -1.20 11.68
C SER A 79 18.01 -1.80 10.61
N GLY A 80 17.91 -1.15 9.45
CA GLY A 80 17.14 -1.62 8.30
C GLY A 80 15.90 -0.79 8.02
N GLN A 81 15.03 -1.33 7.18
CA GLN A 81 13.85 -0.60 6.71
C GLN A 81 12.65 -1.50 6.47
N ILE A 82 11.51 -1.05 6.94
CA ILE A 82 10.16 -1.57 6.67
C ILE A 82 9.47 -0.61 5.71
N SER A 83 9.02 -1.08 4.55
CA SER A 83 8.30 -0.28 3.57
C SER A 83 6.92 -0.87 3.29
N ILE A 84 5.86 -0.08 3.44
CA ILE A 84 4.47 -0.51 3.26
C ILE A 84 3.91 0.15 2.01
N ILE A 85 3.41 -0.66 1.07
CA ILE A 85 2.77 -0.16 -0.14
C ILE A 85 1.27 0.06 0.11
N SER A 86 0.91 1.31 0.28
CA SER A 86 -0.47 1.78 0.32
C SER A 86 -0.95 2.18 -1.09
N SER A 87 -1.61 3.30 -1.24
CA SER A 87 -2.13 3.90 -2.46
C SER A 87 -2.57 5.33 -2.20
N VAL A 88 -2.72 6.14 -3.23
CA VAL A 88 -3.48 7.40 -3.14
C VAL A 88 -4.93 7.19 -2.70
N ALA A 89 -5.49 5.99 -2.89
CA ALA A 89 -6.80 5.59 -2.37
C ALA A 89 -6.83 5.55 -0.82
N GLY A 90 -5.67 5.53 -0.16
CA GLY A 90 -5.55 5.66 1.28
C GLY A 90 -5.68 7.10 1.80
N TYR A 91 -5.71 8.12 0.94
CA TYR A 91 -5.86 9.51 1.39
C TYR A 91 -7.31 9.86 1.76
N ARG A 92 -8.28 9.37 0.98
CA ARG A 92 -9.71 9.59 1.20
C ARG A 92 -10.54 8.59 0.40
N GLY A 93 -11.77 8.30 0.87
CA GLY A 93 -12.69 7.37 0.19
C GLY A 93 -13.01 7.81 -1.23
N LEU A 94 -12.95 6.86 -2.16
CA LEU A 94 -13.29 7.02 -3.56
C LEU A 94 -14.52 6.16 -3.89
N PRO A 95 -15.32 6.54 -4.88
CA PRO A 95 -16.47 5.75 -5.32
C PRO A 95 -16.07 4.36 -5.82
N ALA A 96 -16.93 3.37 -5.63
CA ALA A 96 -16.72 1.97 -6.01
C ALA A 96 -15.37 1.37 -5.55
N ALA A 97 -14.84 1.85 -4.42
CA ALA A 97 -13.57 1.40 -3.85
C ALA A 97 -13.59 1.44 -2.31
N GLY A 98 -14.76 1.25 -1.70
CA GLY A 98 -14.94 1.46 -0.25
C GLY A 98 -14.03 0.59 0.60
N ALA A 99 -14.01 -0.73 0.38
CA ALA A 99 -13.16 -1.67 1.10
C ALA A 99 -11.67 -1.47 0.79
N TYR A 100 -11.36 -1.22 -0.48
CA TYR A 100 -9.98 -0.95 -0.90
C TYR A 100 -9.45 0.32 -0.26
N CYS A 101 -10.19 1.43 -0.34
CA CYS A 101 -9.82 2.69 0.33
C CYS A 101 -9.65 2.49 1.83
N ALA A 102 -10.58 1.81 2.50
CA ALA A 102 -10.49 1.53 3.92
C ALA A 102 -9.22 0.74 4.26
N SER A 103 -8.89 -0.31 3.49
CA SER A 103 -7.68 -1.11 3.70
C SER A 103 -6.40 -0.28 3.52
N LYS A 104 -6.35 0.60 2.51
CA LYS A 104 -5.18 1.44 2.25
C LYS A 104 -5.05 2.60 3.23
N SER A 105 -6.16 3.16 3.72
CA SER A 105 -6.16 4.13 4.81
C SER A 105 -5.67 3.52 6.12
N ALA A 106 -6.11 2.30 6.44
CA ALA A 106 -5.64 1.56 7.61
C ALA A 106 -4.12 1.31 7.55
N LEU A 107 -3.58 0.91 6.39
CA LEU A 107 -2.13 0.76 6.19
C LEU A 107 -1.38 2.09 6.35
N THR A 108 -1.95 3.20 5.86
CA THR A 108 -1.34 4.52 6.00
C THR A 108 -1.24 4.92 7.46
N SER A 109 -2.34 4.86 8.21
CA SER A 109 -2.37 5.18 9.63
C SER A 109 -1.46 4.27 10.46
N PHE A 110 -1.44 2.97 10.14
CA PHE A 110 -0.55 2.02 10.81
C PHE A 110 0.93 2.33 10.53
N ALA A 111 1.29 2.65 9.29
CA ALA A 111 2.66 3.01 8.92
C ALA A 111 3.14 4.27 9.66
N GLU A 112 2.28 5.27 9.82
CA GLU A 112 2.57 6.49 10.60
C GLU A 112 2.85 6.17 12.06
N SER A 113 2.00 5.34 12.68
CA SER A 113 2.19 4.90 14.06
C SER A 113 3.48 4.09 14.23
N LEU A 114 3.69 3.10 13.35
CA LEU A 114 4.88 2.24 13.36
C LEU A 114 6.17 3.05 13.15
N HIS A 115 6.12 4.15 12.39
CA HIS A 115 7.27 5.03 12.19
C HIS A 115 7.81 5.58 13.51
N PHE A 116 6.93 6.05 14.42
CA PHE A 116 7.38 6.57 15.71
C PHE A 116 8.00 5.50 16.58
N GLU A 117 7.43 4.29 16.57
CA GLU A 117 7.93 3.18 17.34
C GLU A 117 9.29 2.70 16.85
N MET A 118 9.41 2.42 15.54
CA MET A 118 10.61 1.85 14.94
C MET A 118 11.75 2.86 14.83
N LYS A 119 11.45 4.17 14.76
CA LYS A 119 12.46 5.23 14.82
C LYS A 119 13.28 5.18 16.10
N ARG A 120 12.65 4.87 17.25
CA ARG A 120 13.35 4.70 18.54
C ARG A 120 14.31 3.50 18.53
N LYS A 121 14.09 2.57 17.62
CA LYS A 121 14.88 1.35 17.42
C LYS A 121 15.87 1.47 16.26
N ASN A 122 16.06 2.68 15.73
CA ASN A 122 16.92 2.97 14.57
C ASN A 122 16.54 2.16 13.32
N VAL A 123 15.25 1.79 13.19
CA VAL A 123 14.68 1.14 12.01
C VAL A 123 13.79 2.13 11.26
N ARG A 124 14.01 2.26 9.97
CA ARG A 124 13.26 3.19 9.15
C ARG A 124 11.94 2.57 8.69
N VAL A 125 10.86 3.34 8.77
CA VAL A 125 9.57 2.98 8.17
C VAL A 125 9.27 3.94 7.04
N SER A 126 8.83 3.40 5.90
CA SER A 126 8.43 4.17 4.73
C SER A 126 7.05 3.72 4.25
N LEU A 127 6.26 4.69 3.81
CA LEU A 127 4.97 4.50 3.17
C LEU A 127 5.11 4.78 1.67
N VAL A 128 4.63 3.90 0.82
CA VAL A 128 4.57 4.13 -0.63
C VAL A 128 3.13 4.34 -1.03
N SER A 129 2.82 5.49 -1.63
CA SER A 129 1.48 5.87 -2.07
C SER A 129 1.44 6.09 -3.59
N PRO A 130 1.36 5.02 -4.40
CA PRO A 130 1.25 5.12 -5.84
C PRO A 130 -0.10 5.70 -6.27
N GLY A 131 -0.11 6.48 -7.37
CA GLY A 131 -1.29 6.69 -8.20
C GLY A 131 -1.54 5.48 -9.10
N PHE A 132 -2.15 5.71 -10.27
CA PHE A 132 -2.44 4.63 -11.21
C PHE A 132 -1.17 4.12 -11.88
N ILE A 133 -0.94 2.81 -11.75
CA ILE A 133 0.15 2.08 -12.41
C ILE A 133 -0.46 0.99 -13.28
N LYS A 134 -0.01 0.89 -14.52
CA LYS A 134 -0.50 -0.13 -15.47
C LYS A 134 -0.11 -1.53 -15.01
N THR A 135 -1.07 -2.26 -14.51
CA THR A 135 -0.91 -3.62 -13.95
C THR A 135 -2.19 -4.42 -14.20
N PRO A 136 -2.16 -5.77 -14.09
CA PRO A 136 -3.37 -6.58 -14.19
C PRO A 136 -4.49 -6.16 -13.22
N MET A 137 -4.16 -5.55 -12.07
CA MET A 137 -5.15 -5.01 -11.15
C MET A 137 -5.85 -3.79 -11.73
N THR A 138 -5.13 -2.86 -12.35
CA THR A 138 -5.70 -1.64 -12.94
C THR A 138 -6.37 -1.89 -14.30
N ASP A 139 -6.02 -2.97 -15.01
CA ASP A 139 -6.67 -3.36 -16.26
C ASP A 139 -8.14 -3.78 -16.05
N GLN A 140 -8.55 -4.05 -14.81
CA GLN A 140 -9.92 -4.36 -14.44
C GLN A 140 -10.81 -3.11 -14.26
N ASN A 141 -10.20 -1.93 -14.21
CA ASN A 141 -10.92 -0.66 -14.02
C ASN A 141 -11.66 -0.25 -15.29
N ASP A 142 -12.92 0.12 -15.16
CA ASP A 142 -13.78 0.61 -16.22
C ASP A 142 -13.96 2.15 -16.21
N PHE A 143 -13.07 2.85 -15.51
CA PHE A 143 -13.07 4.30 -15.36
C PHE A 143 -11.75 4.94 -15.79
N PRO A 144 -11.73 6.24 -16.13
CA PRO A 144 -10.52 6.94 -16.51
C PRO A 144 -9.46 6.94 -15.40
N MET A 145 -8.23 6.59 -15.75
CA MET A 145 -7.08 6.58 -14.85
C MET A 145 -6.10 7.71 -15.25
N PRO A 146 -6.31 8.94 -14.75
CA PRO A 146 -5.47 10.06 -15.13
C PRO A 146 -4.02 9.84 -14.68
N MET A 147 -3.09 10.24 -15.54
CA MET A 147 -1.64 10.15 -15.30
C MET A 147 -1.14 8.73 -14.99
N ILE A 148 -1.81 7.69 -15.52
CA ILE A 148 -1.34 6.30 -15.39
C ILE A 148 0.13 6.18 -15.83
N LYS A 149 0.93 5.43 -15.10
CA LYS A 149 2.36 5.22 -15.34
C LYS A 149 2.68 3.74 -15.51
N PRO A 150 3.74 3.39 -16.25
CA PRO A 150 4.18 2.00 -16.37
C PRO A 150 4.83 1.50 -15.07
N PRO A 151 4.92 0.17 -14.85
CA PRO A 151 5.53 -0.42 -13.66
C PRO A 151 6.99 0.00 -13.44
N GLU A 152 7.76 0.18 -14.51
CA GLU A 152 9.16 0.58 -14.45
C GLU A 152 9.32 1.96 -13.80
N PHE A 153 8.43 2.89 -14.12
CA PHE A 153 8.40 4.19 -13.45
C PHE A 153 8.14 4.06 -11.95
N ALA A 154 7.18 3.21 -11.56
CA ALA A 154 6.89 2.97 -10.15
C ALA A 154 8.10 2.36 -9.42
N ALA A 155 8.74 1.35 -10.03
CA ALA A 155 9.93 0.71 -9.47
C ALA A 155 11.07 1.71 -9.27
N GLU A 156 11.32 2.60 -10.24
CA GLU A 156 12.32 3.65 -10.14
C GLU A 156 12.01 4.64 -8.99
N GLN A 157 10.75 5.11 -8.88
CA GLN A 157 10.35 6.04 -7.82
C GLN A 157 10.48 5.40 -6.44
N ILE A 158 10.12 4.13 -6.30
CA ILE A 158 10.28 3.36 -5.06
C ILE A 158 11.77 3.23 -4.73
N TYR A 159 12.59 2.81 -5.66
CA TYR A 159 14.06 2.71 -5.47
C TYR A 159 14.67 4.03 -5.02
N ILE A 160 14.36 5.13 -5.74
CA ILE A 160 14.86 6.47 -5.38
C ILE A 160 14.41 6.86 -3.95
N GLY A 161 13.15 6.59 -3.62
CA GLY A 161 12.59 6.93 -2.32
C GLY A 161 13.19 6.11 -1.18
N LEU A 162 13.37 4.81 -1.36
CA LEU A 162 13.89 3.90 -0.34
C LEU A 162 15.40 4.05 -0.14
N VAL A 163 16.16 4.17 -1.23
CA VAL A 163 17.62 4.10 -1.19
C VAL A 163 18.26 5.48 -1.15
N LYS A 164 17.81 6.42 -2.01
CA LYS A 164 18.47 7.73 -2.19
C LYS A 164 17.91 8.82 -1.27
N LYS A 165 16.57 9.02 -1.25
CA LYS A 165 15.94 10.15 -0.53
C LYS A 165 15.60 9.86 0.92
N LYS A 166 15.31 8.62 1.24
CA LYS A 166 15.06 8.14 2.61
C LYS A 166 13.94 8.86 3.37
N GLY A 167 12.95 9.43 2.66
CA GLY A 167 11.77 10.06 3.25
C GLY A 167 10.75 9.05 3.78
N PHE A 168 9.84 9.49 4.65
CA PHE A 168 8.76 8.63 5.16
C PHE A 168 7.79 8.26 4.03
N GLU A 169 7.26 9.25 3.29
CA GLU A 169 6.31 8.98 2.22
C GLU A 169 6.91 9.12 0.82
N ILE A 170 6.76 8.07 0.06
CA ILE A 170 7.16 7.95 -1.35
C ILE A 170 5.87 7.93 -2.17
N HIS A 171 5.51 9.04 -2.80
CA HIS A 171 4.28 9.15 -3.59
C HIS A 171 4.55 9.65 -5.01
N PHE A 172 3.82 9.13 -5.97
CA PHE A 172 3.99 9.41 -7.40
C PHE A 172 2.76 9.05 -8.23
N PRO A 173 2.55 9.71 -9.41
CA PRO A 173 3.25 10.88 -9.92
C PRO A 173 2.91 12.14 -9.09
N LYS A 174 3.88 13.02 -8.87
CA LYS A 174 3.76 14.12 -7.88
C LYS A 174 2.57 15.03 -8.13
N ALA A 175 2.32 15.45 -9.37
CA ALA A 175 1.20 16.34 -9.68
C ALA A 175 -0.14 15.73 -9.26
N PHE A 176 -0.37 14.46 -9.58
CA PHE A 176 -1.60 13.74 -9.22
C PHE A 176 -1.75 13.56 -7.71
N THR A 177 -0.70 13.12 -7.05
CA THR A 177 -0.73 12.84 -5.61
C THR A 177 -0.88 14.11 -4.78
N TYR A 178 -0.26 15.25 -5.18
CA TYR A 178 -0.48 16.52 -4.50
C TYR A 178 -1.91 17.04 -4.69
N LEU A 179 -2.49 16.88 -5.88
CA LEU A 179 -3.89 17.20 -6.11
C LEU A 179 -4.80 16.40 -5.18
N LEU A 180 -4.61 15.08 -5.07
CA LEU A 180 -5.43 14.24 -4.21
C LEU A 180 -5.23 14.54 -2.72
N LYS A 181 -4.01 14.87 -2.29
CA LYS A 181 -3.74 15.35 -0.92
C LYS A 181 -4.48 16.66 -0.64
N PHE A 182 -4.44 17.60 -1.56
CA PHE A 182 -5.21 18.83 -1.41
C PHE A 182 -6.72 18.56 -1.30
N LEU A 183 -7.27 17.73 -2.19
CA LEU A 183 -8.68 17.33 -2.15
C LEU A 183 -9.03 16.62 -0.84
N SER A 184 -8.13 15.83 -0.28
CA SER A 184 -8.40 15.11 0.98
C SER A 184 -8.55 16.06 2.19
N MET A 185 -7.99 17.26 2.15
CA MET A 185 -8.10 18.27 3.21
C MET A 185 -9.39 19.10 3.13
N LEU A 186 -10.13 19.04 2.03
CA LEU A 186 -11.35 19.84 1.87
C LEU A 186 -12.48 19.35 2.79
N PRO A 187 -13.38 20.23 3.24
CA PRO A 187 -14.62 19.83 3.88
C PRO A 187 -15.41 18.82 3.03
N SER A 188 -16.06 17.86 3.67
CA SER A 188 -16.73 16.75 2.97
C SER A 188 -17.75 17.21 1.93
N SER A 189 -18.50 18.28 2.22
CA SER A 189 -19.48 18.84 1.27
C SER A 189 -18.84 19.36 -0.03
N ILE A 190 -17.64 19.91 0.03
CA ILE A 190 -16.90 20.38 -1.13
C ILE A 190 -16.27 19.20 -1.86
N TYR A 191 -15.64 18.28 -1.13
CA TYR A 191 -15.01 17.09 -1.69
C TYR A 191 -16.01 16.26 -2.49
N PHE A 192 -17.15 15.92 -1.92
CA PHE A 192 -18.17 15.11 -2.59
C PHE A 192 -18.67 15.77 -3.88
N LYS A 193 -18.95 17.07 -3.86
CA LYS A 193 -19.36 17.81 -5.07
C LYS A 193 -18.32 17.75 -6.19
N ILE A 194 -17.03 17.84 -5.85
CA ILE A 194 -15.94 17.77 -6.83
C ILE A 194 -15.85 16.36 -7.41
N VAL A 195 -15.88 15.34 -6.55
CA VAL A 195 -15.77 13.95 -6.96
C VAL A 195 -17.00 13.56 -7.83
N GLU A 196 -18.19 13.86 -7.40
CA GLU A 196 -19.43 13.60 -8.17
C GLU A 196 -19.41 14.29 -9.54
N LYS A 197 -18.94 15.55 -9.61
CA LYS A 197 -18.80 16.25 -10.89
C LYS A 197 -17.78 15.59 -11.81
N GLY A 198 -16.70 15.08 -11.24
CA GLY A 198 -15.70 14.30 -11.98
C GLY A 198 -16.27 12.98 -12.49
N MET A 199 -17.18 12.37 -11.73
CA MET A 199 -17.79 11.08 -12.05
C MET A 199 -18.98 11.16 -13.00
N LYS A 200 -19.71 12.27 -13.08
CA LYS A 200 -20.81 12.45 -14.07
C LYS A 200 -20.35 12.31 -15.53
N LYS A 201 -19.05 12.19 -15.76
CA LYS A 201 -18.46 11.81 -17.06
C LYS A 201 -18.21 10.30 -17.18
N ILE A 202 -18.55 9.53 -16.17
CA ILE A 202 -18.39 8.09 -16.08
C ILE A 202 -19.78 7.56 -15.76
N ASP A 203 -20.42 6.88 -16.71
CA ASP A 203 -21.71 6.23 -16.47
C ASP A 203 -21.53 5.18 -15.35
N TYR A 204 -22.19 5.45 -14.22
CA TYR A 204 -22.35 4.52 -13.10
C TYR A 204 -23.61 3.73 -13.26
#